data_d5480eb898df9042072a7277f516d616
#
_entry.id   d5480eb898df9042072a7277f516d616
#
_cell.length_a   1.000
_cell.length_b   1.000
_cell.length_c   1.000
_cell.angle_alpha   90.00
_cell.angle_beta   90.00
_cell.angle_gamma   90.00
#
_symmetry.space_group_name_H-M   'P 1'
#
loop_
_entity.id
_entity.type
_entity.pdbx_description
1 polymer ?
#
loop_
_entity_poly.entity_id
_entity_poly.type
_entity_poly.pdbx_seq_one_letter_code
_entity_poly.pdbx_strand_id
1 'polypeptide(L)'
;MTRLGANGRHPVRLALNGKPVEAEAEPRMLLSDFLRHQLGATGTHVGCEHGVCGACTVVVDGMLTRACLTLAVQVDGCDIRTVEGLAPSPDRLGALQSAFRRNHALQCGFCTAGILMSLDHYLSRQPAPTEDGIRDLLSGHLCRCTGYTPIIQAALEAAAELATATEETSDA
;
A
#
# COMPACT_ATOMS: atom_id res chain seq x y z
N MET A 1 -18.81 11.08 20.57
CA MET A 1 -18.75 11.03 19.09
C MET A 1 -19.44 12.28 18.56
N THR A 2 -18.73 13.14 17.85
CA THR A 2 -19.31 14.33 17.20
C THR A 2 -20.03 13.89 15.93
N ARG A 3 -21.32 14.27 15.79
CA ARG A 3 -22.10 13.96 14.60
C ARG A 3 -21.70 14.91 13.47
N LEU A 4 -21.23 14.38 12.34
CA LEU A 4 -20.92 15.17 11.15
C LEU A 4 -22.20 15.56 10.40
N GLY A 5 -22.26 16.79 9.90
CA GLY A 5 -23.36 17.25 9.05
C GLY A 5 -23.29 16.56 7.68
N ALA A 6 -24.41 16.01 7.21
CA ALA A 6 -24.46 15.20 5.98
C ALA A 6 -24.12 15.98 4.69
N ASN A 7 -24.32 17.29 4.66
CA ASN A 7 -24.21 18.15 3.48
C ASN A 7 -23.01 19.13 3.56
N GLY A 8 -22.11 18.94 4.53
CA GLY A 8 -20.92 19.76 4.71
C GLY A 8 -19.65 19.05 4.26
N ARG A 9 -18.60 19.84 4.04
CA ARG A 9 -17.23 19.31 3.99
C ARG A 9 -16.63 19.44 5.38
N HIS A 10 -15.82 18.47 5.75
CA HIS A 10 -15.20 18.39 7.07
C HIS A 10 -13.68 18.28 6.91
N PRO A 11 -12.90 19.01 7.72
CA PRO A 11 -11.45 18.86 7.69
C PRO A 11 -11.06 17.45 8.15
N VAL A 12 -10.18 16.83 7.40
CA VAL A 12 -9.52 15.55 7.73
C VAL A 12 -8.04 15.83 7.82
N ARG A 13 -7.47 15.60 9.00
CA ARG A 13 -6.06 15.76 9.32
C ARG A 13 -5.46 14.39 9.56
N LEU A 14 -4.37 14.09 8.87
CA LEU A 14 -3.72 12.79 9.01
C LEU A 14 -2.21 12.91 8.71
N ALA A 15 -1.43 11.90 9.03
CA ALA A 15 -0.09 11.76 8.51
C ALA A 15 -0.12 10.92 7.23
N LEU A 16 0.39 11.44 6.12
CA LEU A 16 0.53 10.69 4.87
C LEU A 16 2.01 10.47 4.57
N ASN A 17 2.45 9.20 4.61
CA ASN A 17 3.85 8.82 4.42
C ASN A 17 4.79 9.61 5.35
N GLY A 18 4.40 9.73 6.64
CA GLY A 18 5.15 10.44 7.67
C GLY A 18 5.05 11.97 7.62
N LYS A 19 4.25 12.56 6.73
CA LYS A 19 4.08 14.02 6.62
C LYS A 19 2.66 14.42 7.05
N PRO A 20 2.50 15.44 7.92
CA PRO A 20 1.17 15.93 8.27
C PRO A 20 0.52 16.62 7.06
N VAL A 21 -0.72 16.26 6.80
CA VAL A 21 -1.55 16.84 5.73
C VAL A 21 -2.96 17.11 6.24
N GLU A 22 -3.62 18.09 5.63
CA GLU A 22 -5.01 18.44 5.90
C GLU A 22 -5.73 18.71 4.58
N ALA A 23 -6.93 18.17 4.42
CA ALA A 23 -7.83 18.50 3.32
C ALA A 23 -9.28 18.29 3.76
N GLU A 24 -10.23 18.83 2.99
CA GLU A 24 -11.65 18.68 3.28
C GLU A 24 -12.27 17.51 2.54
N ALA A 25 -13.11 16.75 3.23
CA ALA A 25 -13.87 15.65 2.68
C ALA A 25 -15.37 15.75 2.97
N GLU A 26 -16.19 15.36 2.02
CA GLU A 26 -17.60 15.07 2.29
C GLU A 26 -17.71 13.78 3.12
N PRO A 27 -18.73 13.63 3.99
CA PRO A 27 -18.85 12.44 4.85
C PRO A 27 -18.90 11.11 4.10
N ARG A 28 -19.34 11.11 2.84
CA ARG A 28 -19.43 9.93 1.96
C ARG A 28 -18.20 9.71 1.08
N MET A 29 -17.22 10.60 1.09
CA MET A 29 -16.02 10.47 0.25
C MET A 29 -15.21 9.25 0.67
N LEU A 30 -14.88 8.38 -0.29
CA LEU A 30 -14.02 7.23 -0.05
C LEU A 30 -12.59 7.67 0.21
N LEU A 31 -11.89 6.94 1.05
CA LEU A 31 -10.46 7.21 1.31
C LEU A 31 -9.64 7.15 0.02
N SER A 32 -9.95 6.22 -0.89
CA SER A 32 -9.31 6.13 -2.21
C SER A 32 -9.41 7.43 -3.01
N ASP A 33 -10.58 8.05 -3.03
CA ASP A 33 -10.80 9.30 -3.76
C ASP A 33 -10.14 10.48 -3.06
N PHE A 34 -10.18 10.48 -1.73
CA PHE A 34 -9.51 11.49 -0.92
C PHE A 34 -8.00 11.49 -1.14
N LEU A 35 -7.36 10.31 -1.09
CA LEU A 35 -5.93 10.16 -1.34
C LEU A 35 -5.56 10.63 -2.76
N ARG A 36 -6.31 10.21 -3.77
CA ARG A 36 -6.03 10.51 -5.17
C ARG A 36 -6.31 11.95 -5.57
N HIS A 37 -7.46 12.48 -5.17
CA HIS A 37 -7.99 13.74 -5.71
C HIS A 37 -7.81 14.93 -4.79
N GLN A 38 -7.72 14.72 -3.47
CA GLN A 38 -7.49 15.81 -2.52
C GLN A 38 -6.01 15.91 -2.11
N LEU A 39 -5.33 14.75 -1.95
CA LEU A 39 -3.94 14.70 -1.48
C LEU A 39 -2.91 14.41 -2.60
N GLY A 40 -3.36 14.08 -3.82
CA GLY A 40 -2.48 13.83 -4.95
C GLY A 40 -1.70 12.50 -4.90
N ALA A 41 -2.01 11.60 -3.95
CA ALA A 41 -1.42 10.26 -3.83
C ALA A 41 -2.05 9.31 -4.86
N THR A 42 -1.71 9.48 -6.13
CA THR A 42 -2.34 8.80 -7.28
C THR A 42 -1.89 7.36 -7.47
N GLY A 43 -0.85 6.91 -6.77
CA GLY A 43 -0.39 5.52 -6.79
C GLY A 43 -1.39 4.53 -6.18
N THR A 44 -2.32 5.00 -5.34
CA THR A 44 -3.45 4.19 -4.87
C THR A 44 -4.46 4.02 -6.00
N HIS A 45 -4.50 2.84 -6.63
CA HIS A 45 -5.41 2.57 -7.76
C HIS A 45 -6.78 2.05 -7.30
N VAL A 46 -7.82 2.28 -8.10
CA VAL A 46 -9.20 1.84 -7.78
C VAL A 46 -9.74 1.00 -8.94
N GLY A 47 -9.96 -0.31 -8.71
CA GLY A 47 -10.38 -1.23 -9.77
C GLY A 47 -11.77 -1.84 -9.59
N CYS A 48 -12.32 -1.92 -8.37
CA CYS A 48 -13.59 -2.63 -8.15
C CYS A 48 -14.58 -1.90 -7.23
N GLU A 49 -14.13 -1.01 -6.34
CA GLU A 49 -14.91 -0.26 -5.34
C GLU A 49 -15.74 -1.14 -4.37
N HIS A 50 -15.42 -2.44 -4.26
CA HIS A 50 -16.08 -3.36 -3.32
C HIS A 50 -15.09 -4.33 -2.64
N GLY A 51 -13.80 -3.94 -2.54
CA GLY A 51 -12.82 -4.60 -1.69
C GLY A 51 -12.17 -5.86 -2.25
N VAL A 52 -12.53 -6.32 -3.45
CA VAL A 52 -12.12 -7.63 -3.99
C VAL A 52 -10.74 -7.57 -4.65
N CYS A 53 -10.48 -6.56 -5.51
CA CYS A 53 -9.30 -6.59 -6.39
C CYS A 53 -7.97 -6.28 -5.71
N GLY A 54 -7.96 -5.64 -4.53
CA GLY A 54 -6.74 -5.31 -3.80
C GLY A 54 -5.95 -4.10 -4.31
N ALA A 55 -6.29 -3.51 -5.46
CA ALA A 55 -5.52 -2.42 -6.06
C ALA A 55 -5.42 -1.15 -5.19
N CYS A 56 -6.44 -0.90 -4.34
CA CYS A 56 -6.52 0.25 -3.45
C CYS A 56 -5.95 0.00 -2.04
N THR A 57 -5.14 -1.04 -1.86
CA THR A 57 -4.56 -1.36 -0.55
C THR A 57 -3.60 -0.27 -0.10
N VAL A 58 -3.81 0.18 1.12
CA VAL A 58 -2.96 1.12 1.89
C VAL A 58 -2.75 0.57 3.29
N VAL A 59 -1.87 1.16 4.07
CA VAL A 59 -1.73 0.87 5.51
C VAL A 59 -2.30 2.05 6.28
N VAL A 60 -3.22 1.80 7.20
CA VAL A 60 -3.80 2.79 8.12
C VAL A 60 -3.49 2.34 9.54
N ASP A 61 -2.79 3.16 10.31
CA ASP A 61 -2.36 2.85 11.68
C ASP A 61 -1.71 1.45 11.81
N GLY A 62 -0.87 1.10 10.84
CA GLY A 62 -0.18 -0.19 10.80
C GLY A 62 -1.04 -1.38 10.34
N MET A 63 -2.26 -1.17 9.84
CA MET A 63 -3.16 -2.24 9.36
C MET A 63 -3.43 -2.11 7.85
N LEU A 64 -3.35 -3.24 7.13
CA LEU A 64 -3.74 -3.31 5.72
C LEU A 64 -5.23 -2.99 5.56
N THR A 65 -5.53 -1.99 4.75
CA THR A 65 -6.88 -1.47 4.57
C THR A 65 -7.21 -1.30 3.09
N ARG A 66 -8.44 -1.61 2.71
CA ARG A 66 -8.97 -1.33 1.37
C ARG A 66 -9.54 0.09 1.35
N ALA A 67 -8.84 1.04 0.76
CA ALA A 67 -9.23 2.45 0.73
C ALA A 67 -10.60 2.68 0.06
N CYS A 68 -11.04 1.81 -0.84
CA CYS A 68 -12.37 1.87 -1.45
C CYS A 68 -13.52 1.40 -0.53
N LEU A 69 -13.22 0.88 0.65
CA LEU A 69 -14.22 0.49 1.66
C LEU A 69 -14.17 1.35 2.93
N THR A 70 -13.33 2.38 2.92
CA THR A 70 -13.11 3.26 4.06
C THR A 70 -13.54 4.67 3.67
N LEU A 71 -14.25 5.38 4.55
CA LEU A 71 -14.57 6.78 4.34
C LEU A 71 -13.41 7.67 4.79
N ALA A 72 -13.15 8.76 4.06
CA ALA A 72 -12.08 9.70 4.39
C ALA A 72 -12.20 10.25 5.82
N VAL A 73 -13.40 10.57 6.26
CA VAL A 73 -13.67 11.10 7.61
C VAL A 73 -13.39 10.09 8.75
N GLN A 74 -13.27 8.80 8.45
CA GLN A 74 -12.96 7.77 9.44
C GLN A 74 -11.47 7.73 9.81
N VAL A 75 -10.61 8.30 8.98
CA VAL A 75 -9.16 8.30 9.15
C VAL A 75 -8.60 9.64 9.64
N ASP A 76 -9.46 10.50 10.17
CA ASP A 76 -9.01 11.73 10.84
C ASP A 76 -8.13 11.39 12.05
N GLY A 77 -6.92 11.93 12.08
CA GLY A 77 -5.90 11.65 13.10
C GLY A 77 -5.05 10.39 12.88
N CYS A 78 -5.29 9.62 11.81
CA CYS A 78 -4.54 8.38 11.54
C CYS A 78 -3.20 8.61 10.82
N ASP A 79 -2.32 7.62 10.90
CA ASP A 79 -1.12 7.51 10.04
C ASP A 79 -1.43 6.61 8.83
N ILE A 80 -1.23 7.15 7.63
CA ILE A 80 -1.49 6.44 6.37
C ILE A 80 -0.19 6.30 5.59
N ARG A 81 0.12 5.05 5.19
CA ARG A 81 1.19 4.74 4.25
C ARG A 81 0.60 4.26 2.93
N THR A 82 1.11 4.83 1.85
CA THR A 82 0.78 4.48 0.46
C THR A 82 2.03 4.06 -0.29
N VAL A 83 1.87 3.57 -1.52
CA VAL A 83 2.99 3.09 -2.35
C VAL A 83 4.06 4.15 -2.58
N GLU A 84 3.70 5.42 -2.56
CA GLU A 84 4.64 6.55 -2.67
C GLU A 84 5.63 6.61 -1.50
N GLY A 85 5.26 6.08 -0.35
CA GLY A 85 6.11 6.02 0.85
C GLY A 85 7.03 4.80 0.93
N LEU A 86 7.00 3.88 -0.04
CA LEU A 86 7.87 2.69 -0.03
C LEU A 86 9.27 2.97 -0.54
N ALA A 87 9.43 3.95 -1.40
CA ALA A 87 10.75 4.36 -1.90
C ALA A 87 11.47 5.21 -0.87
N PRO A 88 12.77 4.96 -0.60
CA PRO A 88 13.56 5.77 0.35
C PRO A 88 13.78 7.20 -0.15
N SER A 89 13.74 7.42 -1.47
CA SER A 89 13.80 8.75 -2.11
C SER A 89 13.19 8.66 -3.52
N PRO A 90 12.84 9.81 -4.16
CA PRO A 90 12.30 9.81 -5.52
C PRO A 90 13.18 9.10 -6.57
N ASP A 91 14.51 9.12 -6.36
CA ASP A 91 15.49 8.57 -7.31
C ASP A 91 15.95 7.14 -6.94
N ARG A 92 15.45 6.57 -5.84
CA ARG A 92 15.86 5.24 -5.36
C ARG A 92 14.65 4.37 -5.08
N LEU A 93 14.62 3.21 -5.73
CA LEU A 93 13.64 2.17 -5.40
C LEU A 93 14.04 1.46 -4.10
N GLY A 94 13.06 1.08 -3.29
CA GLY A 94 13.25 0.15 -2.18
C GLY A 94 13.57 -1.27 -2.68
N ALA A 95 14.00 -2.17 -1.79
CA ALA A 95 14.38 -3.55 -2.12
C ALA A 95 13.25 -4.27 -2.87
N LEU A 96 12.04 -4.24 -2.34
CA LEU A 96 10.87 -4.87 -2.96
C LEU A 96 10.53 -4.30 -4.35
N GLN A 97 10.58 -2.99 -4.52
CA GLN A 97 10.35 -2.33 -5.81
C GLN A 97 11.45 -2.70 -6.83
N SER A 98 12.69 -2.78 -6.37
CA SER A 98 13.84 -3.19 -7.19
C SER A 98 13.73 -4.64 -7.64
N ALA A 99 13.35 -5.54 -6.73
CA ALA A 99 13.09 -6.95 -7.06
C ALA A 99 11.94 -7.10 -8.06
N PHE A 100 10.86 -6.33 -7.91
CA PHE A 100 9.76 -6.30 -8.90
C PHE A 100 10.24 -5.92 -10.30
N ARG A 101 11.12 -4.92 -10.39
CA ARG A 101 11.71 -4.49 -11.66
C ARG A 101 12.59 -5.59 -12.28
N ARG A 102 13.47 -6.22 -11.50
CA ARG A 102 14.39 -7.26 -11.97
C ARG A 102 13.66 -8.52 -12.45
N ASN A 103 12.60 -8.92 -11.75
CA ASN A 103 11.82 -10.12 -12.06
C ASN A 103 10.69 -9.88 -13.06
N HIS A 104 10.57 -8.68 -13.64
CA HIS A 104 9.43 -8.32 -14.50
C HIS A 104 8.07 -8.61 -13.83
N ALA A 105 7.98 -8.39 -12.52
CA ALA A 105 6.81 -8.69 -11.70
C ALA A 105 5.64 -7.70 -11.90
N LEU A 106 5.74 -6.85 -12.90
CA LEU A 106 4.70 -5.93 -13.33
C LEU A 106 4.65 -5.83 -14.85
N GLN A 107 3.47 -5.60 -15.40
CA GLN A 107 3.25 -5.31 -16.83
C GLN A 107 2.47 -3.99 -16.95
N CYS A 108 1.15 -3.99 -16.85
CA CYS A 108 0.38 -2.74 -16.88
C CYS A 108 0.57 -1.87 -15.62
N GLY A 109 1.03 -2.44 -14.51
CA GLY A 109 1.28 -1.73 -13.25
C GLY A 109 0.06 -1.48 -12.37
N PHE A 110 -1.17 -1.76 -12.83
CA PHE A 110 -2.38 -1.39 -12.12
C PHE A 110 -2.55 -2.06 -10.75
N CYS A 111 -2.28 -3.36 -10.64
CA CYS A 111 -2.32 -4.10 -9.38
C CYS A 111 -1.09 -3.88 -8.49
N THR A 112 0.00 -3.37 -9.08
CA THR A 112 1.33 -3.36 -8.47
C THR A 112 1.37 -2.58 -7.16
N ALA A 113 0.76 -1.40 -7.10
CA ALA A 113 0.76 -0.57 -5.90
C ALA A 113 0.15 -1.31 -4.69
N GLY A 114 -1.04 -1.89 -4.86
CA GLY A 114 -1.70 -2.63 -3.78
C GLY A 114 -0.94 -3.89 -3.37
N ILE A 115 -0.34 -4.60 -4.33
CA ILE A 115 0.49 -5.78 -4.05
C ILE A 115 1.75 -5.40 -3.28
N LEU A 116 2.45 -4.33 -3.67
CA LEU A 116 3.64 -3.82 -2.98
C LEU A 116 3.31 -3.45 -1.53
N MET A 117 2.19 -2.75 -1.28
CA MET A 117 1.77 -2.40 0.07
C MET A 117 1.51 -3.64 0.94
N SER A 118 0.87 -4.66 0.37
CA SER A 118 0.60 -5.91 1.10
C SER A 118 1.85 -6.73 1.37
N LEU A 119 2.76 -6.81 0.40
CA LEU A 119 4.04 -7.51 0.56
C LEU A 119 4.97 -6.79 1.55
N ASP A 120 5.10 -5.46 1.48
CA ASP A 120 5.89 -4.68 2.44
C ASP A 120 5.41 -4.92 3.87
N HIS A 121 4.10 -4.84 4.09
CA HIS A 121 3.50 -5.12 5.38
C HIS A 121 3.68 -6.57 5.83
N TYR A 122 3.62 -7.54 4.92
CA TYR A 122 3.81 -8.95 5.23
C TYR A 122 5.26 -9.26 5.57
N LEU A 123 6.23 -8.81 4.76
CA LEU A 123 7.64 -9.05 4.96
C LEU A 123 8.20 -8.39 6.22
N SER A 124 7.64 -7.24 6.63
CA SER A 124 8.01 -6.61 7.90
C SER A 124 7.63 -7.43 9.15
N ARG A 125 6.68 -8.36 9.02
CA ARG A 125 6.22 -9.25 10.09
C ARG A 125 6.71 -10.69 9.94
N GLN A 126 7.01 -11.09 8.72
CA GLN A 126 7.46 -12.41 8.33
C GLN A 126 8.71 -12.28 7.45
N PRO A 127 9.90 -12.05 8.05
CA PRO A 127 11.14 -11.83 7.30
C PRO A 127 11.60 -13.03 6.48
N ALA A 128 11.21 -14.24 6.86
CA ALA A 128 11.49 -15.50 6.15
C ALA A 128 10.18 -16.10 5.58
N PRO A 129 9.61 -15.51 4.51
CA PRO A 129 8.36 -15.96 3.95
C PRO A 129 8.53 -17.28 3.20
N THR A 130 7.46 -18.10 3.18
CA THR A 130 7.39 -19.25 2.28
C THR A 130 6.67 -18.86 0.98
N GLU A 131 6.92 -19.61 -0.09
CA GLU A 131 6.21 -19.42 -1.35
C GLU A 131 4.70 -19.54 -1.17
N ASP A 132 4.23 -20.53 -0.40
CA ASP A 132 2.81 -20.72 -0.10
C ASP A 132 2.21 -19.54 0.69
N GLY A 133 2.94 -19.00 1.65
CA GLY A 133 2.50 -17.80 2.40
C GLY A 133 2.35 -16.57 1.51
N ILE A 134 3.25 -16.40 0.54
CA ILE A 134 3.13 -15.33 -0.47
C ILE A 134 1.94 -15.59 -1.40
N ARG A 135 1.71 -16.84 -1.83
CA ARG A 135 0.54 -17.22 -2.66
C ARG A 135 -0.77 -16.92 -1.94
N ASP A 136 -0.85 -17.25 -0.66
CA ASP A 136 -2.02 -16.98 0.17
C ASP A 136 -2.28 -15.47 0.27
N LEU A 137 -1.25 -14.67 0.57
CA LEU A 137 -1.36 -13.20 0.55
C LEU A 137 -1.88 -12.67 -0.78
N LEU A 138 -1.36 -13.18 -1.90
CA LEU A 138 -1.72 -12.75 -3.25
C LEU A 138 -3.13 -13.18 -3.66
N SER A 139 -3.76 -14.13 -2.96
CA SER A 139 -5.16 -14.50 -3.18
C SER A 139 -6.13 -13.32 -2.97
N GLY A 140 -5.73 -12.33 -2.15
CA GLY A 140 -6.42 -11.06 -1.95
C GLY A 140 -6.17 -9.99 -3.01
N HIS A 141 -5.46 -10.31 -4.10
CA HIS A 141 -5.08 -9.36 -5.15
C HIS A 141 -5.34 -9.91 -6.54
N LEU A 142 -6.00 -9.15 -7.39
CA LEU A 142 -6.25 -9.55 -8.78
C LEU A 142 -5.22 -8.91 -9.72
N CYS A 143 -4.46 -9.77 -10.40
CA CYS A 143 -3.57 -9.37 -11.48
C CYS A 143 -3.96 -10.12 -12.77
N ARG A 144 -4.28 -9.39 -13.84
CA ARG A 144 -4.67 -9.98 -15.13
C ARG A 144 -3.48 -10.27 -16.04
N CYS A 145 -2.30 -9.72 -15.74
CA CYS A 145 -1.18 -9.66 -16.68
C CYS A 145 -0.07 -10.69 -16.40
N THR A 146 0.38 -10.81 -15.12
CA THR A 146 1.68 -11.45 -14.78
C THR A 146 1.61 -12.96 -14.60
N GLY A 147 0.43 -13.52 -14.33
CA GLY A 147 0.30 -14.93 -13.90
C GLY A 147 0.87 -15.21 -12.50
N TYR A 148 1.20 -14.16 -11.73
CA TYR A 148 1.69 -14.16 -10.32
C TYR A 148 3.08 -14.74 -10.09
N THR A 149 3.58 -15.69 -10.88
CA THR A 149 4.89 -16.31 -10.68
C THR A 149 6.04 -15.30 -10.54
N PRO A 150 6.18 -14.29 -11.42
CA PRO A 150 7.21 -13.26 -11.25
C PRO A 150 7.06 -12.43 -9.97
N ILE A 151 5.82 -12.22 -9.50
CA ILE A 151 5.55 -11.50 -8.26
C ILE A 151 6.04 -12.29 -7.04
N ILE A 152 5.79 -13.60 -7.04
CA ILE A 152 6.24 -14.50 -5.98
C ILE A 152 7.77 -14.53 -5.93
N GLN A 153 8.42 -14.67 -7.08
CA GLN A 153 9.88 -14.67 -7.18
C GLN A 153 10.47 -13.34 -6.68
N ALA A 154 9.90 -12.21 -7.08
CA ALA A 154 10.32 -10.90 -6.61
C ALA A 154 10.17 -10.72 -5.09
N ALA A 155 9.10 -11.26 -4.51
CA ALA A 155 8.87 -11.18 -3.07
C ALA A 155 9.89 -12.02 -2.28
N LEU A 156 10.22 -13.24 -2.75
CA LEU A 156 11.23 -14.10 -2.14
C LEU A 156 12.63 -13.48 -2.25
N GLU A 157 12.99 -12.94 -3.42
CA GLU A 157 14.26 -12.23 -3.64
C GLU A 157 14.39 -11.03 -2.72
N ALA A 158 13.36 -10.18 -2.63
CA ALA A 158 13.37 -9.02 -1.74
C ALA A 158 13.51 -9.41 -0.26
N ALA A 159 12.87 -10.49 0.17
CA ALA A 159 13.00 -11.00 1.53
C ALA A 159 14.45 -11.43 1.84
N ALA A 160 15.10 -12.12 0.92
CA ALA A 160 16.50 -12.52 1.08
C ALA A 160 17.45 -11.32 1.16
N GLU A 161 17.24 -10.29 0.31
CA GLU A 161 18.03 -9.05 0.35
C GLU A 161 17.83 -8.28 1.67
N LEU A 162 16.60 -8.21 2.17
CA LEU A 162 16.31 -7.53 3.44
C LEU A 162 16.94 -8.26 4.64
N ALA A 163 16.97 -9.59 4.63
CA ALA A 163 17.59 -10.38 5.68
C ALA A 163 19.11 -10.13 5.75
N THR A 164 19.81 -10.15 4.61
CA THR A 164 21.27 -9.89 4.56
C THR A 164 21.62 -8.47 5.01
N ALA A 165 20.82 -7.47 4.62
CA ALA A 165 21.03 -6.08 5.04
C ALA A 165 20.85 -5.88 6.56
N THR A 166 20.00 -6.68 7.21
CA THR A 166 19.79 -6.61 8.66
C THR A 166 20.96 -7.23 9.43
N GLU A 167 21.56 -8.33 8.92
CA GLU A 167 22.74 -8.96 9.53
C GLU A 167 23.95 -8.04 9.49
N GLU A 168 24.21 -7.37 8.37
CA GLU A 168 25.32 -6.42 8.23
C GLU A 168 25.24 -5.21 9.18
N THR A 169 24.02 -4.77 9.53
CA THR A 169 23.80 -3.65 10.47
C THR A 169 23.88 -4.06 11.95
N SER A 170 23.76 -5.36 12.27
CA SER A 170 23.87 -5.86 13.65
C SER A 170 25.31 -6.12 14.08
N ASP A 171 26.23 -6.27 13.13
CA ASP A 171 27.66 -6.54 13.37
C ASP A 171 28.57 -5.27 13.36
N ALA A 172 27.98 -4.08 13.21
CA ALA A 172 28.66 -2.78 13.18
C ALA A 172 28.41 -1.95 14.44
#